data_cd52b0d598c6ec6770501b09d23e6e8f
#
_entry.id   cd52b0d598c6ec6770501b09d23e6e8f
#
_cell.length_a   1.000
_cell.length_b   1.000
_cell.length_c   1.000
_cell.angle_alpha   90.00
_cell.angle_beta   90.00
_cell.angle_gamma   90.00
#
_symmetry.space_group_name_H-M   'P 1'
#
loop_
_entity.id
_entity.type
_entity.pdbx_description
1 polymer ?
#
loop_
_entity_poly.entity_id
_entity_poly.type
_entity_poly.pdbx_seq_one_letter_code
_entity_poly.pdbx_strand_id
1 'polypeptide(L)'
;MAVKVMIADDHSMIREGLKQLLELEGDFEVIAEACDGVDCLEKLKTVVPDILLLDINMPNMNGLEVLQKMKDMKMKVKVLVLTVHNEVEYLLKAVDIGVNGYLLKDSESAELKKAILAVVNGEDYIQPSLIPVLNSKMLDRDSDSSKIESLTRRELEVLKMLSYGTYNKEIAEHLNISERTVKNHVSNIFKKIGVTDLTQAAVFAIRNNLITI
;
A
#
# COMPACT_ATOMS: atom_id res chain seq x y z
N MET A 1 -16.57 28.88 3.66
CA MET A 1 -16.32 28.49 2.27
C MET A 1 -16.50 26.98 2.19
N ALA A 2 -17.17 26.47 1.16
CA ALA A 2 -17.28 25.02 0.96
C ALA A 2 -15.91 24.40 0.68
N VAL A 3 -15.68 23.18 1.18
CA VAL A 3 -14.47 22.40 0.92
C VAL A 3 -14.50 21.91 -0.53
N LYS A 4 -13.46 22.22 -1.29
CA LYS A 4 -13.33 21.81 -2.70
C LYS A 4 -12.85 20.38 -2.80
N VAL A 5 -13.69 19.53 -3.34
CA VAL A 5 -13.45 18.08 -3.47
C VAL A 5 -13.21 17.73 -4.93
N MET A 6 -12.23 16.88 -5.19
CA MET A 6 -12.10 16.15 -6.45
C MET A 6 -12.36 14.67 -6.19
N ILE A 7 -13.07 13.98 -7.09
CA ILE A 7 -13.37 12.55 -6.99
C ILE A 7 -12.71 11.82 -8.15
N ALA A 8 -11.93 10.78 -7.87
CA ALA A 8 -11.34 9.88 -8.85
C ALA A 8 -11.81 8.44 -8.55
N ASP A 9 -12.64 7.90 -9.41
CA ASP A 9 -13.25 6.56 -9.32
C ASP A 9 -13.65 6.13 -10.73
N ASP A 10 -13.47 4.88 -11.13
CA ASP A 10 -13.85 4.42 -12.46
C ASP A 10 -15.36 4.15 -12.61
N HIS A 11 -16.10 4.01 -11.48
CA HIS A 11 -17.53 3.77 -11.46
C HIS A 11 -18.33 5.08 -11.48
N SER A 12 -18.96 5.42 -12.60
CA SER A 12 -19.75 6.66 -12.74
C SER A 12 -20.86 6.81 -11.70
N MET A 13 -21.58 5.72 -11.38
CA MET A 13 -22.64 5.74 -10.37
C MET A 13 -22.13 6.07 -8.98
N ILE A 14 -20.93 5.60 -8.62
CA ILE A 14 -20.31 5.93 -7.34
C ILE A 14 -19.92 7.40 -7.32
N ARG A 15 -19.31 7.94 -8.38
CA ARG A 15 -18.96 9.36 -8.47
C ARG A 15 -20.18 10.26 -8.33
N GLU A 16 -21.26 9.96 -9.09
CA GLU A 16 -22.52 10.72 -9.01
C GLU A 16 -23.14 10.65 -7.61
N GLY A 17 -23.16 9.46 -7.00
CA GLY A 17 -23.68 9.27 -5.64
C GLY A 17 -22.88 10.05 -4.60
N LEU A 18 -21.55 9.99 -4.65
CA LEU A 18 -20.66 10.75 -3.76
C LEU A 18 -20.84 12.25 -3.94
N LYS A 19 -20.95 12.73 -5.18
CA LYS A 19 -21.20 14.14 -5.48
C LYS A 19 -22.51 14.63 -4.87
N GLN A 20 -23.62 13.93 -5.14
CA GLN A 20 -24.93 14.28 -4.57
C GLN A 20 -24.90 14.30 -3.04
N LEU A 21 -24.26 13.27 -2.43
CA LEU A 21 -24.16 13.14 -0.98
C LEU A 21 -23.36 14.28 -0.35
N LEU A 22 -22.25 14.68 -0.98
CA LEU A 22 -21.38 15.73 -0.47
C LEU A 22 -21.99 17.12 -0.62
N GLU A 23 -22.62 17.40 -1.77
CA GLU A 23 -23.19 18.71 -2.07
C GLU A 23 -24.53 18.98 -1.37
N LEU A 24 -25.18 17.94 -0.81
CA LEU A 24 -26.52 18.03 -0.22
C LEU A 24 -26.66 19.09 0.89
N GLU A 25 -25.64 19.26 1.71
CA GLU A 25 -25.65 20.17 2.86
C GLU A 25 -24.90 21.48 2.59
N GLY A 26 -24.26 21.61 1.43
CA GLY A 26 -23.55 22.84 1.03
C GLY A 26 -22.17 23.04 1.65
N ASP A 27 -21.71 22.11 2.48
CA ASP A 27 -20.40 22.18 3.13
C ASP A 27 -19.25 21.77 2.18
N PHE A 28 -19.56 21.05 1.12
CA PHE A 28 -18.61 20.54 0.14
C PHE A 28 -19.05 20.94 -1.27
N GLU A 29 -18.05 21.14 -2.16
CA GLU A 29 -18.23 21.42 -3.59
C GLU A 29 -17.36 20.47 -4.41
N VAL A 30 -17.95 19.65 -5.26
CA VAL A 30 -17.21 18.76 -6.16
C VAL A 30 -16.80 19.54 -7.41
N ILE A 31 -15.54 19.98 -7.43
CA ILE A 31 -15.01 20.86 -8.49
C ILE A 31 -14.44 20.10 -9.69
N ALA A 32 -14.16 18.79 -9.54
CA ALA A 32 -13.68 17.94 -10.63
C ALA A 32 -13.98 16.48 -10.36
N GLU A 33 -14.13 15.71 -11.41
CA GLU A 33 -14.28 14.25 -11.39
C GLU A 33 -13.29 13.61 -12.37
N ALA A 34 -12.73 12.45 -12.03
CA ALA A 34 -11.84 11.68 -12.90
C ALA A 34 -12.31 10.23 -12.98
N CYS A 35 -12.18 9.61 -14.15
CA CYS A 35 -12.61 8.23 -14.37
C CYS A 35 -11.46 7.21 -14.31
N ASP A 36 -10.22 7.66 -14.23
CA ASP A 36 -9.03 6.83 -14.02
C ASP A 36 -7.86 7.68 -13.47
N GLY A 37 -6.75 7.02 -13.16
CA GLY A 37 -5.60 7.70 -12.57
C GLY A 37 -4.87 8.64 -13.53
N VAL A 38 -4.93 8.40 -14.84
CA VAL A 38 -4.32 9.29 -15.84
C VAL A 38 -5.13 10.59 -15.93
N ASP A 39 -6.44 10.47 -16.09
CA ASP A 39 -7.38 11.61 -16.09
C ASP A 39 -7.29 12.41 -14.78
N CYS A 40 -7.13 11.69 -13.63
CA CYS A 40 -6.93 12.32 -12.33
C CYS A 40 -5.70 13.23 -12.30
N LEU A 41 -4.53 12.73 -12.72
CA LEU A 41 -3.29 13.52 -12.73
C LEU A 41 -3.33 14.68 -13.73
N GLU A 42 -3.98 14.50 -14.89
CA GLU A 42 -4.15 15.58 -15.85
C GLU A 42 -5.00 16.72 -15.29
N LYS A 43 -6.11 16.39 -14.63
CA LYS A 43 -6.98 17.39 -14.00
C LYS A 43 -6.31 18.11 -12.84
N LEU A 44 -5.52 17.43 -12.04
CA LEU A 44 -4.76 18.01 -10.93
C LEU A 44 -3.70 19.04 -11.39
N LYS A 45 -3.35 19.11 -12.69
CA LYS A 45 -2.48 20.17 -13.22
C LYS A 45 -3.19 21.53 -13.35
N THR A 46 -4.51 21.51 -13.47
CA THR A 46 -5.32 22.71 -13.74
C THR A 46 -6.30 23.05 -12.63
N VAL A 47 -6.68 22.06 -11.83
CA VAL A 47 -7.62 22.18 -10.71
C VAL A 47 -6.87 21.96 -9.40
N VAL A 48 -7.14 22.79 -8.41
CA VAL A 48 -6.52 22.70 -7.07
C VAL A 48 -7.63 22.42 -6.04
N PRO A 49 -7.96 21.14 -5.78
CA PRO A 49 -8.90 20.78 -4.71
C PRO A 49 -8.24 20.88 -3.34
N ASP A 50 -9.05 21.05 -2.29
CA ASP A 50 -8.60 20.94 -0.91
C ASP A 50 -8.33 19.48 -0.55
N ILE A 51 -9.12 18.56 -1.16
CA ILE A 51 -8.99 17.12 -0.96
C ILE A 51 -9.34 16.35 -2.24
N LEU A 52 -8.59 15.28 -2.50
CA LEU A 52 -8.87 14.26 -3.51
C LEU A 52 -9.43 13.02 -2.83
N LEU A 53 -10.63 12.60 -3.20
CA LEU A 53 -11.17 11.27 -2.91
C LEU A 53 -10.69 10.34 -4.01
N LEU A 54 -9.93 9.32 -3.67
CA LEU A 54 -9.21 8.49 -4.63
C LEU A 54 -9.54 7.02 -4.45
N ASP A 55 -10.14 6.42 -5.47
CA ASP A 55 -10.26 4.96 -5.52
C ASP A 55 -8.90 4.32 -5.84
N ILE A 56 -8.69 3.12 -5.30
CA ILE A 56 -7.48 2.33 -5.61
C ILE A 56 -7.62 1.62 -6.94
N ASN A 57 -8.77 0.99 -7.20
CA ASN A 57 -8.95 0.12 -8.35
C ASN A 57 -9.51 0.89 -9.54
N MET A 58 -8.62 1.51 -10.29
CA MET A 58 -8.95 2.20 -11.53
C MET A 58 -8.16 1.61 -12.70
N PRO A 59 -8.71 1.61 -13.93
CA PRO A 59 -8.01 1.19 -15.14
C PRO A 59 -6.87 2.16 -15.49
N ASN A 60 -5.99 1.77 -16.38
CA ASN A 60 -4.87 2.53 -16.91
C ASN A 60 -3.80 2.91 -15.88
N MET A 61 -4.19 3.44 -14.74
CA MET A 61 -3.35 3.79 -13.61
C MET A 61 -4.16 3.68 -12.32
N ASN A 62 -3.74 2.83 -11.41
CA ASN A 62 -4.41 2.63 -10.14
C ASN A 62 -4.13 3.75 -9.13
N GLY A 63 -4.93 3.81 -8.06
CA GLY A 63 -4.83 4.89 -7.06
C GLY A 63 -3.49 4.94 -6.31
N LEU A 64 -2.83 3.80 -6.09
CA LEU A 64 -1.50 3.81 -5.46
C LEU A 64 -0.42 4.39 -6.39
N GLU A 65 -0.53 4.13 -7.70
CA GLU A 65 0.35 4.75 -8.69
C GLU A 65 0.11 6.26 -8.79
N VAL A 66 -1.14 6.69 -8.68
CA VAL A 66 -1.49 8.13 -8.59
C VAL A 66 -0.84 8.76 -7.36
N LEU A 67 -1.02 8.15 -6.16
CA LEU A 67 -0.39 8.60 -4.91
C LEU A 67 1.13 8.73 -5.03
N GLN A 68 1.79 7.70 -5.60
CA GLN A 68 3.24 7.72 -5.78
C GLN A 68 3.67 8.86 -6.71
N LYS A 69 3.00 9.05 -7.83
CA LYS A 69 3.30 10.16 -8.76
C LYS A 69 3.04 11.54 -8.14
N MET A 70 1.96 11.69 -7.38
CA MET A 70 1.70 12.94 -6.64
C MET A 70 2.83 13.25 -5.65
N LYS A 71 3.33 12.23 -4.93
CA LYS A 71 4.48 12.37 -4.03
C LYS A 71 5.74 12.78 -4.79
N ASP A 72 6.06 12.11 -5.90
CA ASP A 72 7.24 12.39 -6.73
C ASP A 72 7.19 13.81 -7.32
N MET A 73 5.99 14.26 -7.71
CA MET A 73 5.72 15.62 -8.19
C MET A 73 5.60 16.66 -7.06
N LYS A 74 5.69 16.25 -5.80
CA LYS A 74 5.55 17.10 -4.60
C LYS A 74 4.24 17.88 -4.58
N MET A 75 3.16 17.28 -5.05
CA MET A 75 1.83 17.88 -5.00
C MET A 75 1.35 17.99 -3.55
N LYS A 76 0.72 19.13 -3.20
CA LYS A 76 0.29 19.40 -1.81
C LYS A 76 -1.19 19.09 -1.55
N VAL A 77 -1.87 18.47 -2.52
CA VAL A 77 -3.28 18.11 -2.38
C VAL A 77 -3.41 16.99 -1.34
N LYS A 78 -4.35 17.15 -0.42
CA LYS A 78 -4.69 16.13 0.57
C LYS A 78 -5.41 14.98 -0.12
N VAL A 79 -5.13 13.74 0.30
CA VAL A 79 -5.74 12.56 -0.31
C VAL A 79 -6.41 11.69 0.75
N LEU A 80 -7.70 11.39 0.53
CA LEU A 80 -8.46 10.38 1.23
C LEU A 80 -8.72 9.23 0.26
N VAL A 81 -8.12 8.09 0.52
CA VAL A 81 -8.38 6.86 -0.25
C VAL A 81 -9.75 6.31 0.11
N LEU A 82 -10.56 5.99 -0.91
CA LEU A 82 -11.84 5.28 -0.79
C LEU A 82 -11.73 3.96 -1.55
N THR A 83 -11.96 2.83 -0.90
CA THR A 83 -11.85 1.51 -1.54
C THR A 83 -12.91 0.54 -1.03
N VAL A 84 -13.29 -0.43 -1.87
CA VAL A 84 -14.15 -1.55 -1.47
C VAL A 84 -13.34 -2.68 -0.80
N HIS A 85 -12.02 -2.63 -0.85
CA HIS A 85 -11.15 -3.73 -0.44
C HIS A 85 -10.63 -3.58 0.99
N ASN A 86 -10.89 -4.62 1.80
CA ASN A 86 -10.28 -4.80 3.13
C ASN A 86 -8.83 -5.31 3.03
N GLU A 87 -8.23 -5.32 1.84
CA GLU A 87 -6.88 -5.84 1.65
C GLU A 87 -5.87 -4.92 2.33
N VAL A 88 -5.36 -5.39 3.45
CA VAL A 88 -4.41 -4.68 4.31
C VAL A 88 -3.16 -4.25 3.56
N GLU A 89 -2.80 -4.96 2.49
CA GLU A 89 -1.65 -4.63 1.66
C GLU A 89 -1.79 -3.27 0.97
N TYR A 90 -2.99 -2.93 0.50
CA TYR A 90 -3.25 -1.60 -0.08
C TYR A 90 -3.18 -0.50 0.97
N LEU A 91 -3.75 -0.76 2.16
CA LEU A 91 -3.67 0.17 3.28
C LEU A 91 -2.21 0.44 3.67
N LEU A 92 -1.40 -0.62 3.84
CA LEU A 92 0.01 -0.49 4.19
C LEU A 92 0.79 0.30 3.13
N LYS A 93 0.59 -0.01 1.84
CA LYS A 93 1.23 0.72 0.75
C LYS A 93 0.82 2.19 0.72
N ALA A 94 -0.46 2.49 0.92
CA ALA A 94 -0.95 3.86 0.96
C ALA A 94 -0.33 4.65 2.13
N VAL A 95 -0.24 4.03 3.32
CA VAL A 95 0.42 4.61 4.50
C VAL A 95 1.91 4.83 4.26
N ASP A 96 2.63 3.87 3.67
CA ASP A 96 4.06 3.98 3.32
C ASP A 96 4.33 5.13 2.32
N ILE A 97 3.42 5.35 1.38
CA ILE A 97 3.49 6.47 0.44
C ILE A 97 3.24 7.80 1.16
N GLY A 98 2.42 7.81 2.20
CA GLY A 98 2.08 9.00 3.00
C GLY A 98 0.69 9.56 2.65
N VAL A 99 -0.32 8.70 2.54
CA VAL A 99 -1.72 9.12 2.38
C VAL A 99 -2.22 9.84 3.63
N ASN A 100 -3.11 10.83 3.46
CA ASN A 100 -3.68 11.58 4.58
C ASN A 100 -4.92 10.90 5.18
N GLY A 101 -5.60 10.04 4.42
CA GLY A 101 -6.73 9.30 4.93
C GLY A 101 -7.04 8.03 4.16
N TYR A 102 -7.70 7.07 4.85
CA TYR A 102 -8.10 5.79 4.28
C TYR A 102 -9.44 5.36 4.86
N LEU A 103 -10.41 5.11 3.99
CA LEU A 103 -11.79 4.77 4.33
C LEU A 103 -12.32 3.70 3.37
N LEU A 104 -13.19 2.81 3.86
CA LEU A 104 -13.90 1.85 3.02
C LEU A 104 -15.14 2.52 2.37
N LYS A 105 -15.46 2.13 1.14
CA LYS A 105 -16.63 2.66 0.40
C LYS A 105 -17.97 2.26 0.99
N ASP A 106 -18.02 1.24 1.85
CA ASP A 106 -19.20 0.80 2.58
C ASP A 106 -19.45 1.58 3.89
N SER A 107 -18.61 2.57 4.19
CA SER A 107 -18.77 3.42 5.36
C SER A 107 -20.00 4.34 5.24
N GLU A 108 -20.56 4.71 6.39
CA GLU A 108 -21.67 5.64 6.45
C GLU A 108 -21.29 7.05 5.95
N SER A 109 -22.26 7.76 5.38
CA SER A 109 -22.04 9.12 4.87
C SER A 109 -21.49 10.10 5.91
N ALA A 110 -21.92 9.96 7.16
CA ALA A 110 -21.44 10.76 8.28
C ALA A 110 -19.95 10.52 8.56
N GLU A 111 -19.49 9.28 8.42
CA GLU A 111 -18.08 8.92 8.60
C GLU A 111 -17.21 9.48 7.47
N LEU A 112 -17.70 9.42 6.21
CA LEU A 112 -17.02 10.03 5.07
C LEU A 112 -16.82 11.54 5.27
N LYS A 113 -17.87 12.27 5.65
CA LYS A 113 -17.79 13.72 5.92
C LYS A 113 -16.81 14.03 7.03
N LYS A 114 -16.85 13.26 8.13
CA LYS A 114 -15.90 13.36 9.23
C LYS A 114 -14.47 13.15 8.78
N ALA A 115 -14.21 12.11 7.97
CA ALA A 115 -12.88 11.82 7.45
C ALA A 115 -12.36 12.95 6.55
N ILE A 116 -13.20 13.48 5.65
CA ILE A 116 -12.85 14.62 4.80
C ILE A 116 -12.44 15.83 5.65
N LEU A 117 -13.26 16.20 6.63
CA LEU A 117 -12.99 17.37 7.50
C LEU A 117 -11.71 17.18 8.32
N ALA A 118 -11.47 16.00 8.88
CA ALA A 118 -10.23 15.70 9.60
C ALA A 118 -9.01 15.89 8.71
N VAL A 119 -9.03 15.30 7.51
CA VAL A 119 -7.94 15.38 6.53
C VAL A 119 -7.69 16.81 6.07
N VAL A 120 -8.75 17.58 5.75
CA VAL A 120 -8.62 18.99 5.34
C VAL A 120 -8.04 19.85 6.47
N ASN A 121 -8.36 19.55 7.72
CA ASN A 121 -7.79 20.22 8.89
C ASN A 121 -6.33 19.82 9.21
N GLY A 122 -5.78 18.87 8.46
CA GLY A 122 -4.39 18.43 8.61
C GLY A 122 -4.19 17.27 9.58
N GLU A 123 -5.26 16.59 9.95
CA GLU A 123 -5.24 15.35 10.74
C GLU A 123 -5.23 14.15 9.79
N ASP A 124 -4.47 13.11 10.13
CA ASP A 124 -4.56 11.84 9.40
C ASP A 124 -5.79 11.06 9.87
N TYR A 125 -6.51 10.43 8.94
CA TYR A 125 -7.70 9.65 9.23
C TYR A 125 -7.63 8.23 8.68
N ILE A 126 -7.61 7.25 9.55
CA ILE A 126 -7.78 5.84 9.18
C ILE A 126 -9.05 5.32 9.83
N GLN A 127 -9.91 4.69 9.05
CA GLN A 127 -11.14 4.11 9.58
C GLN A 127 -10.84 3.25 10.82
N PRO A 128 -11.53 3.46 11.95
CA PRO A 128 -11.20 2.80 13.22
C PRO A 128 -11.16 1.28 13.16
N SER A 129 -11.99 0.65 12.33
CA SER A 129 -12.01 -0.81 12.13
C SER A 129 -10.73 -1.36 11.49
N LEU A 130 -9.96 -0.53 10.78
CA LEU A 130 -8.72 -0.92 10.11
C LEU A 130 -7.47 -0.76 11.00
N ILE A 131 -7.55 0.01 12.08
CA ILE A 131 -6.42 0.28 12.96
C ILE A 131 -5.83 -0.99 13.60
N PRO A 132 -6.62 -1.94 14.16
CA PRO A 132 -6.07 -3.16 14.74
C PRO A 132 -5.31 -4.00 13.72
N VAL A 133 -5.84 -4.09 12.49
CA VAL A 133 -5.23 -4.86 11.41
C VAL A 133 -3.94 -4.19 10.92
N LEU A 134 -3.93 -2.87 10.79
CA LEU A 134 -2.74 -2.09 10.47
C LEU A 134 -1.63 -2.31 11.51
N ASN A 135 -1.96 -2.16 12.80
CA ASN A 135 -1.00 -2.33 13.89
C ASN A 135 -0.40 -3.75 13.91
N SER A 136 -1.21 -4.81 13.73
CA SER A 136 -0.70 -6.18 13.71
C SER A 136 0.29 -6.39 12.56
N LYS A 137 0.00 -5.83 11.39
CA LYS A 137 0.88 -5.95 10.21
C LYS A 137 2.14 -5.11 10.31
N MET A 138 2.08 -3.95 10.96
CA MET A 138 3.28 -3.16 11.25
C MET A 138 4.21 -3.90 12.20
N LEU A 139 3.68 -4.54 13.26
CA LEU A 139 4.46 -5.37 14.18
C LEU A 139 5.09 -6.58 13.47
N ASP A 140 4.35 -7.24 12.57
CA ASP A 140 4.88 -8.32 11.73
C ASP A 140 6.05 -7.84 10.86
N ARG A 141 5.93 -6.66 10.22
CA ARG A 141 6.99 -6.05 9.41
C ARG A 141 8.25 -5.75 10.22
N ASP A 142 8.09 -5.14 11.39
CA ASP A 142 9.23 -4.82 12.27
C ASP A 142 9.94 -6.10 12.73
N SER A 143 9.16 -7.15 13.06
CA SER A 143 9.70 -8.48 13.38
C SER A 143 10.45 -9.08 12.20
N ASP A 144 9.90 -9.03 11.00
CA ASP A 144 10.54 -9.57 9.80
C ASP A 144 11.78 -8.76 9.40
N SER A 145 11.76 -7.44 9.53
CA SER A 145 12.94 -6.57 9.32
C SER A 145 14.09 -6.97 10.26
N SER A 146 13.81 -7.15 11.54
CA SER A 146 14.80 -7.61 12.52
C SER A 146 15.38 -8.98 12.18
N LYS A 147 14.54 -9.90 11.67
CA LYS A 147 15.00 -11.23 11.22
C LYS A 147 15.91 -11.12 9.99
N ILE A 148 15.55 -10.26 9.02
CA ILE A 148 16.37 -10.02 7.81
C ILE A 148 17.72 -9.42 8.19
N GLU A 149 17.74 -8.43 9.08
CA GLU A 149 18.99 -7.82 9.58
C GLU A 149 19.88 -8.82 10.32
N SER A 150 19.31 -9.86 10.92
CA SER A 150 20.06 -10.94 11.58
C SER A 150 20.76 -11.88 10.59
N LEU A 151 20.35 -11.87 9.31
CA LEU A 151 20.98 -12.68 8.27
C LEU A 151 22.33 -12.07 7.86
N THR A 152 23.34 -12.91 7.77
CA THR A 152 24.60 -12.50 7.13
C THR A 152 24.38 -12.29 5.63
N ARG A 153 25.24 -11.51 4.99
CA ARG A 153 25.21 -11.31 3.53
C ARG A 153 25.14 -12.65 2.78
N ARG A 154 25.90 -13.65 3.25
CA ARG A 154 25.93 -14.97 2.64
C ARG A 154 24.63 -15.74 2.81
N GLU A 155 24.03 -15.68 3.98
CA GLU A 155 22.72 -16.29 4.24
C GLU A 155 21.62 -15.64 3.38
N LEU A 156 21.67 -14.32 3.19
CA LEU A 156 20.72 -13.62 2.33
C LEU A 156 20.88 -14.04 0.85
N GLU A 157 22.11 -14.21 0.35
CA GLU A 157 22.37 -14.72 -1.00
C GLU A 157 21.80 -16.14 -1.17
N VAL A 158 22.07 -17.02 -0.21
CA VAL A 158 21.52 -18.39 -0.21
C VAL A 158 19.99 -18.38 -0.15
N LEU A 159 19.39 -17.57 0.72
CA LEU A 159 17.91 -17.46 0.83
C LEU A 159 17.28 -17.05 -0.51
N LYS A 160 17.83 -16.04 -1.19
CA LYS A 160 17.35 -15.60 -2.50
C LYS A 160 17.37 -16.72 -3.54
N MET A 161 18.50 -17.42 -3.65
CA MET A 161 18.65 -18.52 -4.63
C MET A 161 17.70 -19.69 -4.32
N LEU A 162 17.56 -20.06 -3.05
CA LEU A 162 16.60 -21.09 -2.62
C LEU A 162 15.17 -20.71 -2.99
N SER A 163 14.81 -19.43 -2.80
CA SER A 163 13.47 -18.93 -3.08
C SER A 163 13.13 -18.87 -4.57
N TYR A 164 14.14 -18.85 -5.45
CA TYR A 164 13.98 -19.07 -6.89
C TYR A 164 13.94 -20.57 -7.29
N GLY A 165 13.98 -21.48 -6.32
CA GLY A 165 13.94 -22.92 -6.58
C GLY A 165 15.29 -23.55 -6.95
N THR A 166 16.40 -22.84 -6.75
CA THR A 166 17.76 -23.36 -7.03
C THR A 166 18.14 -24.46 -6.04
N TYR A 167 18.64 -25.60 -6.54
CA TYR A 167 19.05 -26.71 -5.69
C TYR A 167 20.35 -26.44 -4.94
N ASN A 168 20.52 -27.03 -3.75
CA ASN A 168 21.71 -26.84 -2.92
C ASN A 168 23.03 -27.10 -3.65
N LYS A 169 23.06 -28.04 -4.58
CA LYS A 169 24.24 -28.33 -5.40
C LYS A 169 24.60 -27.15 -6.32
N GLU A 170 23.60 -26.59 -7.00
CA GLU A 170 23.79 -25.46 -7.92
C GLU A 170 24.18 -24.18 -7.14
N ILE A 171 23.59 -23.98 -5.96
CA ILE A 171 23.98 -22.91 -5.04
C ILE A 171 25.45 -23.06 -4.61
N ALA A 172 25.86 -24.29 -4.29
CA ALA A 172 27.25 -24.59 -3.89
C ALA A 172 28.23 -24.26 -5.01
N GLU A 173 27.92 -24.65 -6.24
CA GLU A 173 28.70 -24.32 -7.44
C GLU A 173 28.76 -22.82 -7.68
N HIS A 174 27.61 -22.15 -7.68
CA HIS A 174 27.52 -20.70 -7.92
C HIS A 174 28.29 -19.87 -6.89
N LEU A 175 28.21 -20.29 -5.63
CA LEU A 175 28.83 -19.59 -4.51
C LEU A 175 30.25 -20.06 -4.20
N ASN A 176 30.76 -21.06 -4.92
CA ASN A 176 32.09 -21.69 -4.76
C ASN A 176 32.34 -22.21 -3.33
N ILE A 177 31.37 -22.94 -2.79
CA ILE A 177 31.39 -23.57 -1.46
C ILE A 177 30.91 -25.03 -1.54
N SER A 178 31.08 -25.80 -0.45
CA SER A 178 30.55 -27.17 -0.43
C SER A 178 29.03 -27.20 -0.27
N GLU A 179 28.37 -28.24 -0.83
CA GLU A 179 26.94 -28.46 -0.60
C GLU A 179 26.59 -28.59 0.90
N ARG A 180 27.50 -29.15 1.70
CA ARG A 180 27.37 -29.23 3.16
C ARG A 180 27.33 -27.83 3.78
N THR A 181 28.13 -26.90 3.27
CA THR A 181 28.13 -25.51 3.74
C THR A 181 26.79 -24.82 3.40
N VAL A 182 26.25 -25.08 2.21
CA VAL A 182 24.91 -24.59 1.83
C VAL A 182 23.85 -25.12 2.80
N LYS A 183 23.82 -26.43 3.08
CA LYS A 183 22.88 -27.03 4.05
C LYS A 183 22.98 -26.40 5.44
N ASN A 184 24.19 -26.06 5.88
CA ASN A 184 24.40 -25.35 7.14
C ASN A 184 23.81 -23.93 7.09
N HIS A 185 24.04 -23.20 5.98
CA HIS A 185 23.40 -21.89 5.80
C HIS A 185 21.88 -21.98 5.82
N VAL A 186 21.29 -22.96 5.12
CA VAL A 186 19.82 -23.19 5.10
C VAL A 186 19.30 -23.41 6.53
N SER A 187 19.95 -24.28 7.31
CA SER A 187 19.55 -24.53 8.69
C SER A 187 19.62 -23.26 9.56
N ASN A 188 20.65 -22.46 9.39
CA ASN A 188 20.80 -21.20 10.12
C ASN A 188 19.77 -20.15 9.70
N ILE A 189 19.50 -20.04 8.38
CA ILE A 189 18.46 -19.16 7.83
C ILE A 189 17.12 -19.52 8.46
N PHE A 190 16.70 -20.79 8.41
CA PHE A 190 15.42 -21.24 8.94
C PHE A 190 15.26 -20.88 10.42
N LYS A 191 16.31 -21.07 11.23
CA LYS A 191 16.30 -20.68 12.65
C LYS A 191 16.13 -19.17 12.83
N LYS A 192 16.86 -18.36 12.03
CA LYS A 192 16.88 -16.91 12.16
C LYS A 192 15.56 -16.28 11.73
N ILE A 193 14.97 -16.74 10.62
CA ILE A 193 13.70 -16.21 10.13
C ILE A 193 12.47 -16.90 10.75
N GLY A 194 12.68 -17.98 11.54
CA GLY A 194 11.62 -18.65 12.27
C GLY A 194 10.70 -19.52 11.40
N VAL A 195 11.25 -20.19 10.38
CA VAL A 195 10.53 -21.10 9.47
C VAL A 195 11.01 -22.53 9.60
N THR A 196 10.21 -23.49 9.13
CA THR A 196 10.49 -24.91 9.28
C THR A 196 10.81 -25.61 7.95
N ASP A 197 10.46 -24.99 6.82
CA ASP A 197 10.62 -25.58 5.49
C ASP A 197 10.92 -24.53 4.40
N LEU A 198 11.26 -25.03 3.23
CA LEU A 198 11.62 -24.19 2.06
C LEU A 198 10.45 -23.34 1.56
N THR A 199 9.24 -23.89 1.60
CA THR A 199 8.05 -23.15 1.13
C THR A 199 7.81 -21.91 1.99
N GLN A 200 7.89 -22.05 3.31
CA GLN A 200 7.78 -20.93 4.23
C GLN A 200 8.90 -19.91 4.05
N ALA A 201 10.13 -20.38 3.78
CA ALA A 201 11.26 -19.50 3.50
C ALA A 201 11.06 -18.71 2.19
N ALA A 202 10.55 -19.33 1.14
CA ALA A 202 10.23 -18.66 -0.11
C ALA A 202 9.10 -17.63 0.06
N VAL A 203 8.03 -17.98 0.78
CA VAL A 203 6.94 -17.05 1.13
C VAL A 203 7.47 -15.86 1.94
N PHE A 204 8.35 -16.11 2.91
CA PHE A 204 9.01 -15.04 3.69
C PHE A 204 9.80 -14.11 2.77
N ALA A 205 10.59 -14.65 1.83
CA ALA A 205 11.40 -13.85 0.91
C ALA A 205 10.54 -13.01 -0.06
N ILE A 206 9.43 -13.57 -0.57
CA ILE A 206 8.49 -12.86 -1.45
C ILE A 206 7.80 -11.74 -0.68
N ARG A 207 7.24 -12.04 0.49
CA ARG A 207 6.51 -11.07 1.34
C ARG A 207 7.38 -9.87 1.73
N ASN A 208 8.67 -10.09 1.90
CA ASN A 208 9.63 -9.05 2.28
C ASN A 208 10.36 -8.43 1.07
N ASN A 209 9.89 -8.66 -0.16
CA ASN A 209 10.47 -8.14 -1.39
C ASN A 209 11.97 -8.46 -1.57
N LEU A 210 12.43 -9.58 -1.00
CA LEU A 210 13.82 -10.04 -1.19
C LEU A 210 14.04 -10.64 -2.58
N ILE A 211 12.96 -11.14 -3.19
CA ILE A 211 12.90 -11.63 -4.57
C ILE A 211 11.63 -11.12 -5.25
N THR A 212 11.63 -11.09 -6.59
CA THR A 212 10.47 -10.76 -7.44
C THR A 212 10.17 -11.99 -8.31
N ILE A 213 8.92 -12.39 -8.43
CA ILE A 213 8.47 -13.48 -9.29
C ILE A 213 7.95 -12.91 -10.61
#